data_4e2d8962be75102636c8fda14d7ecbe3
#
_entry.id   4e2d8962be75102636c8fda14d7ecbe3
#
_cell.length_a   1.000
_cell.length_b   1.000
_cell.length_c   1.000
_cell.angle_alpha   90.00
_cell.angle_beta   90.00
_cell.angle_gamma   90.00
#
_symmetry.space_group_name_H-M   'P 1'
#
loop_
_entity.id
_entity.type
_entity.pdbx_description
1 polymer ?
#
loop_
_entity_poly.entity_id
_entity_poly.type
_entity_poly.pdbx_seq_one_letter_code
_entity_poly.pdbx_strand_id
1 'polypeptide(L)'
;IRIDPVTARYVKLQGTAPHDDWQLVLFEMELYGPETPAKELSPVHFIRLRLTDDAGNLLSENFYWRSNRLGDYRALNDLEPAKLDVRTKAETVDGKRIIRATVTNRGRSVAFAVRLMPVYASTGEQILPVIMDDNYFTLLRGETRKVDIEIDESLLGEDTYKLVARPYND
;
A
#
# COMPACT_ATOMS: atom_id res chain seq x y z
N ILE A 1 -3.85 21.97 18.03
CA ILE A 1 -2.58 21.84 18.78
C ILE A 1 -1.52 22.60 18.00
N ARG A 2 -0.83 23.52 18.65
CA ARG A 2 0.32 24.20 18.07
C ARG A 2 1.58 23.59 18.66
N ILE A 3 2.50 23.18 17.83
CA ILE A 3 3.81 22.65 18.24
C ILE A 3 4.90 23.60 17.74
N ASP A 4 6.02 23.65 18.44
CA ASP A 4 7.18 24.38 17.97
C ASP A 4 7.71 23.78 16.68
N PRO A 5 8.29 24.60 15.77
CA PRO A 5 8.85 24.11 14.53
C PRO A 5 9.90 23.04 14.78
N VAL A 6 9.72 21.86 14.20
CA VAL A 6 10.67 20.75 14.27
C VAL A 6 10.97 20.26 12.87
N THR A 7 12.22 19.89 12.60
CA THR A 7 12.58 19.18 11.39
C THR A 7 12.32 17.71 11.61
N ALA A 8 11.32 17.16 10.96
CA ALA A 8 10.97 15.74 11.08
C ALA A 8 10.76 15.12 9.71
N ARG A 9 11.18 13.85 9.55
CA ARG A 9 10.85 13.04 8.38
C ARG A 9 9.46 12.42 8.48
N TYR A 10 8.94 12.31 9.71
CA TYR A 10 7.67 11.64 9.99
C TYR A 10 6.87 12.47 10.98
N VAL A 11 5.57 12.49 10.81
CA VAL A 11 4.61 12.98 11.80
C VAL A 11 3.81 11.76 12.26
N LYS A 12 3.83 11.50 13.58
CA LYS A 12 3.03 10.46 14.21
C LYS A 12 1.93 11.13 15.01
N LEU A 13 0.68 10.79 14.72
CA LEU A 13 -0.45 11.09 15.59
C LEU A 13 -0.67 9.88 16.50
N GLN A 14 -0.64 10.11 17.81
CA GLN A 14 -0.87 9.07 18.80
C GLN A 14 -1.98 9.52 19.73
N GLY A 15 -3.09 8.77 19.76
CA GLY A 15 -4.12 8.91 20.78
C GLY A 15 -3.61 8.27 22.06
N THR A 16 -3.63 9.02 23.18
CA THR A 16 -3.07 8.57 24.47
C THR A 16 -4.14 8.21 25.49
N ALA A 17 -5.41 8.42 25.20
CA ALA A 17 -6.52 7.99 26.06
C ALA A 17 -7.78 7.72 25.23
N PRO A 18 -8.41 6.55 25.37
CA PRO A 18 -9.76 6.36 24.90
C PRO A 18 -10.70 7.14 25.84
N HIS A 19 -11.55 7.98 25.29
CA HIS A 19 -12.69 8.52 26.01
C HIS A 19 -13.83 7.55 25.79
N ASP A 20 -14.52 7.14 26.85
CA ASP A 20 -15.45 6.00 26.92
C ASP A 20 -16.60 6.01 25.89
N ASP A 21 -16.86 7.14 25.20
CA ASP A 21 -17.97 7.27 24.25
C ASP A 21 -17.59 7.92 22.91
N TRP A 22 -16.32 8.20 22.64
CA TRP A 22 -15.92 8.94 21.43
C TRP A 22 -14.87 8.17 20.63
N GLN A 23 -15.22 7.81 19.41
CA GLN A 23 -14.23 7.40 18.44
C GLN A 23 -13.40 8.63 18.03
N LEU A 24 -12.06 8.47 17.98
CA LEU A 24 -11.23 9.51 17.40
C LEU A 24 -11.54 9.59 15.90
N VAL A 25 -12.30 10.60 15.51
CA VAL A 25 -12.58 10.87 14.10
C VAL A 25 -11.68 12.00 13.64
N LEU A 26 -10.75 11.69 12.78
CA LEU A 26 -9.91 12.66 12.11
C LEU A 26 -10.54 12.98 10.75
N PHE A 27 -11.25 14.12 10.65
CA PHE A 27 -11.86 14.56 9.39
C PHE A 27 -10.83 15.16 8.44
N GLU A 28 -9.86 15.88 8.99
CA GLU A 28 -8.81 16.56 8.22
C GLU A 28 -7.57 16.75 9.10
N MET A 29 -6.41 16.58 8.51
CA MET A 29 -5.15 16.95 9.13
C MET A 29 -4.38 17.83 8.16
N GLU A 30 -4.16 19.07 8.56
CA GLU A 30 -3.30 20.00 7.85
C GLU A 30 -1.96 20.10 8.59
N LEU A 31 -0.87 19.97 7.85
CA LEU A 31 0.48 20.18 8.35
C LEU A 31 0.97 21.52 7.82
N TYR A 32 1.12 22.47 8.74
CA TYR A 32 1.73 23.75 8.44
C TYR A 32 3.21 23.72 8.82
N GLY A 33 4.06 23.95 7.84
CA GLY A 33 5.48 24.19 8.05
C GLY A 33 5.78 25.68 8.19
N PRO A 34 7.02 26.07 8.55
CA PRO A 34 7.47 27.43 8.38
C PRO A 34 7.30 27.82 6.91
N GLU A 35 6.99 29.10 6.64
CA GLU A 35 6.72 29.65 5.30
C GLU A 35 7.88 29.49 4.31
N THR A 36 9.00 28.99 4.75
CA THR A 36 10.09 28.55 3.87
C THR A 36 9.61 27.29 3.14
N PRO A 37 9.41 27.35 1.83
CA PRO A 37 9.06 26.14 1.08
C PRO A 37 10.09 25.08 1.42
N ALA A 38 9.64 23.89 1.75
CA ALA A 38 10.53 22.76 2.01
C ALA A 38 11.38 22.52 0.76
N LYS A 39 12.52 23.21 0.67
CA LYS A 39 13.48 23.10 -0.45
C LYS A 39 14.04 21.70 -0.61
N GLU A 40 13.69 20.80 0.31
CA GLU A 40 14.23 19.45 0.42
C GLU A 40 13.24 18.35 0.05
N LEU A 41 11.95 18.67 -0.21
CA LEU A 41 11.01 17.66 -0.70
C LEU A 41 11.17 17.48 -2.20
N SER A 42 11.20 16.22 -2.63
CA SER A 42 11.13 15.86 -4.05
C SER A 42 9.85 16.42 -4.69
N PRO A 43 9.84 16.66 -6.02
CA PRO A 43 8.67 17.18 -6.72
C PRO A 43 7.39 16.39 -6.44
N VAL A 44 7.50 15.08 -6.29
CA VAL A 44 6.46 14.20 -5.74
C VAL A 44 7.01 13.52 -4.50
N HIS A 45 6.21 13.48 -3.46
CA HIS A 45 6.56 12.87 -2.18
C HIS A 45 5.40 12.08 -1.61
N PHE A 46 5.69 11.20 -0.68
CA PHE A 46 4.72 10.30 -0.06
C PHE A 46 4.50 10.71 1.40
N ILE A 47 3.24 10.61 1.82
CA ILE A 47 2.82 10.86 3.20
C ILE A 47 2.14 9.60 3.71
N ARG A 48 2.63 9.06 4.83
CA ARG A 48 1.98 7.96 5.53
C ARG A 48 1.47 8.45 6.87
N LEU A 49 0.19 8.25 7.11
CA LEU A 49 -0.44 8.49 8.40
C LEU A 49 -0.72 7.14 9.05
N ARG A 50 -0.29 6.97 10.30
CA ARG A 50 -0.53 5.75 11.07
C ARG A 50 -1.12 6.11 12.42
N LEU A 51 -2.25 5.50 12.73
CA LEU A 51 -2.86 5.53 14.05
C LEU A 51 -2.51 4.22 14.76
N THR A 52 -1.95 4.34 15.95
CA THR A 52 -1.58 3.18 16.78
C THR A 52 -2.19 3.33 18.17
N ASP A 53 -2.49 2.21 18.81
CA ASP A 53 -2.81 2.18 20.24
C ASP A 53 -1.57 2.43 21.13
N ASP A 54 -1.77 2.47 22.44
CA ASP A 54 -0.68 2.70 23.42
C ASP A 54 0.34 1.54 23.45
N ALA A 55 -0.04 0.35 23.02
CA ALA A 55 0.84 -0.80 22.88
C ALA A 55 1.63 -0.78 21.56
N GLY A 56 1.33 0.19 20.67
CA GLY A 56 1.98 0.32 19.37
C GLY A 56 1.34 -0.51 18.26
N ASN A 57 0.20 -1.14 18.51
CA ASN A 57 -0.53 -1.88 17.48
C ASN A 57 -1.15 -0.91 16.48
N LEU A 58 -1.06 -1.24 15.20
CA LEU A 58 -1.63 -0.45 14.13
C LEU A 58 -3.16 -0.56 14.15
N LEU A 59 -3.85 0.56 14.31
CA LEU A 59 -5.31 0.67 14.26
C LEU A 59 -5.79 1.10 12.88
N SER A 60 -5.08 2.04 12.25
CA SER A 60 -5.39 2.54 10.92
C SER A 60 -4.15 3.07 10.22
N GLU A 61 -4.14 2.99 8.91
CA GLU A 61 -3.08 3.52 8.09
C GLU A 61 -3.66 4.12 6.82
N ASN A 62 -3.15 5.30 6.43
CA ASN A 62 -3.41 5.91 5.14
C ASN A 62 -2.10 6.28 4.46
N PHE A 63 -2.08 6.12 3.14
CA PHE A 63 -0.92 6.42 2.33
C PHE A 63 -1.33 7.37 1.20
N TYR A 64 -0.65 8.51 1.13
CA TYR A 64 -0.93 9.56 0.14
C TYR A 64 0.33 9.87 -0.66
N TRP A 65 0.13 10.39 -1.87
CA TRP A 65 1.17 11.01 -2.67
C TRP A 65 0.77 12.44 -2.97
N ARG A 66 1.72 13.33 -2.89
CA ARG A 66 1.52 14.76 -3.11
C ARG A 66 2.59 15.28 -4.04
N SER A 67 2.25 16.30 -4.80
CA SER A 67 3.22 17.05 -5.56
C SER A 67 3.33 18.48 -5.04
N ASN A 68 4.50 19.09 -5.17
CA ASN A 68 4.74 20.49 -4.82
C ASN A 68 4.16 21.44 -5.88
N ARG A 69 3.69 20.92 -7.02
CA ARG A 69 2.91 21.65 -8.04
C ARG A 69 1.59 20.90 -8.27
N LEU A 70 0.48 21.59 -8.02
CA LEU A 70 -0.84 20.97 -8.11
C LEU A 70 -1.02 20.20 -9.45
N GLY A 71 -1.32 18.91 -9.32
CA GLY A 71 -1.59 18.03 -10.46
C GLY A 71 -0.36 17.56 -11.26
N ASP A 72 0.86 17.93 -10.89
CA ASP A 72 2.08 17.47 -11.57
C ASP A 72 2.72 16.28 -10.87
N TYR A 73 2.42 15.09 -11.34
CA TYR A 73 2.93 13.81 -10.81
C TYR A 73 3.96 13.15 -11.72
N ARG A 74 4.48 13.85 -12.74
CA ARG A 74 5.42 13.25 -13.71
C ARG A 74 6.68 12.67 -13.08
N ALA A 75 7.13 13.24 -11.94
CA ALA A 75 8.28 12.72 -11.22
C ALA A 75 8.07 11.30 -10.62
N LEU A 76 6.85 10.76 -10.64
CA LEU A 76 6.63 9.33 -10.34
C LEU A 76 7.26 8.42 -11.39
N ASN A 77 7.41 8.89 -12.64
CA ASN A 77 8.06 8.14 -13.71
C ASN A 77 9.58 8.01 -13.52
N ASP A 78 10.16 8.85 -12.66
CA ASP A 78 11.58 8.84 -12.33
C ASP A 78 11.92 7.96 -11.12
N LEU A 79 10.90 7.26 -10.57
CA LEU A 79 11.14 6.31 -9.48
C LEU A 79 12.02 5.17 -9.97
N GLU A 80 13.05 4.87 -9.18
CA GLU A 80 13.89 3.69 -9.42
C GLU A 80 13.05 2.41 -9.40
N PRO A 81 13.34 1.41 -10.24
CA PRO A 81 12.62 0.16 -10.27
C PRO A 81 12.53 -0.52 -8.90
N ALA A 82 11.36 -1.00 -8.55
CA ALA A 82 11.15 -1.77 -7.34
C ALA A 82 11.47 -3.25 -7.56
N LYS A 83 11.78 -3.97 -6.48
CA LYS A 83 12.00 -5.43 -6.52
C LYS A 83 11.06 -6.11 -5.55
N LEU A 84 10.10 -6.85 -6.08
CA LEU A 84 9.14 -7.59 -5.29
C LEU A 84 9.53 -9.08 -5.19
N ASP A 85 9.37 -9.62 -3.97
CA ASP A 85 9.35 -11.07 -3.70
C ASP A 85 7.91 -11.45 -3.42
N VAL A 86 7.38 -12.38 -4.22
CA VAL A 86 5.98 -12.83 -4.12
C VAL A 86 5.95 -14.29 -3.77
N ARG A 87 5.27 -14.62 -2.69
CA ARG A 87 5.05 -16.00 -2.26
C ARG A 87 3.56 -16.24 -2.13
N THR A 88 3.12 -17.40 -2.58
CA THR A 88 1.71 -17.77 -2.52
C THR A 88 1.55 -19.13 -1.83
N LYS A 89 0.44 -19.26 -1.10
CA LYS A 89 -0.12 -20.53 -0.66
C LYS A 89 -1.55 -20.57 -1.15
N ALA A 90 -2.00 -21.70 -1.66
CA ALA A 90 -3.36 -21.82 -2.14
C ALA A 90 -4.01 -23.11 -1.63
N GLU A 91 -5.31 -23.03 -1.44
CA GLU A 91 -6.17 -24.15 -1.12
C GLU A 91 -7.49 -24.01 -1.88
N THR A 92 -8.19 -25.10 -2.10
CA THR A 92 -9.53 -25.08 -2.68
C THR A 92 -10.55 -25.39 -1.59
N VAL A 93 -11.50 -24.49 -1.40
CA VAL A 93 -12.56 -24.60 -0.40
C VAL A 93 -13.88 -24.23 -1.08
N ASP A 94 -14.87 -25.11 -1.00
CA ASP A 94 -16.23 -24.89 -1.53
C ASP A 94 -16.27 -24.39 -2.99
N GLY A 95 -15.46 -25.00 -3.86
CA GLY A 95 -15.37 -24.65 -5.27
C GLY A 95 -14.64 -23.31 -5.56
N LYS A 96 -13.95 -22.76 -4.59
CA LYS A 96 -13.17 -21.54 -4.70
C LYS A 96 -11.69 -21.82 -4.44
N ARG A 97 -10.83 -21.26 -5.26
CA ARG A 97 -9.39 -21.22 -5.05
C ARG A 97 -9.06 -20.00 -4.19
N ILE A 98 -8.64 -20.25 -2.95
CA ILE A 98 -8.19 -19.21 -2.02
C ILE A 98 -6.67 -19.14 -2.09
N ILE A 99 -6.15 -17.99 -2.53
CA ILE A 99 -4.71 -17.74 -2.67
C ILE A 99 -4.31 -16.72 -1.61
N ARG A 100 -3.44 -17.12 -0.69
CA ARG A 100 -2.83 -16.22 0.28
C ARG A 100 -1.48 -15.75 -0.25
N ALA A 101 -1.45 -14.54 -0.77
CA ALA A 101 -0.25 -13.91 -1.28
C ALA A 101 0.50 -13.17 -0.17
N THR A 102 1.83 -13.26 -0.21
CA THR A 102 2.74 -12.47 0.62
C THR A 102 3.68 -11.74 -0.32
N VAL A 103 3.56 -10.42 -0.37
CA VAL A 103 4.35 -9.55 -1.26
C VAL A 103 5.30 -8.72 -0.42
N THR A 104 6.59 -8.82 -0.67
CA THR A 104 7.63 -8.09 0.05
C THR A 104 8.45 -7.23 -0.89
N ASN A 105 8.64 -5.96 -0.56
CA ASN A 105 9.57 -5.10 -1.30
C ASN A 105 11.01 -5.38 -0.84
N ARG A 106 11.79 -6.07 -1.66
CA ARG A 106 13.21 -6.36 -1.45
C ARG A 106 14.13 -5.29 -2.03
N GLY A 107 13.57 -4.35 -2.80
CA GLY A 107 14.30 -3.26 -3.41
C GLY A 107 14.72 -2.18 -2.44
N ARG A 108 15.43 -1.18 -2.96
CA ARG A 108 15.81 0.03 -2.21
C ARG A 108 14.78 1.14 -2.38
N SER A 109 14.12 1.16 -3.52
CA SER A 109 13.07 2.11 -3.87
C SER A 109 11.73 1.70 -3.27
N VAL A 110 10.81 2.65 -3.16
CA VAL A 110 9.40 2.37 -2.87
C VAL A 110 8.80 1.54 -4.00
N ALA A 111 8.02 0.53 -3.67
CA ALA A 111 7.18 -0.15 -4.64
C ALA A 111 5.81 0.53 -4.64
N PHE A 112 5.60 1.44 -5.59
CA PHE A 112 4.41 2.28 -5.64
C PHE A 112 3.26 1.59 -6.37
N ALA A 113 2.05 1.69 -5.82
CA ALA A 113 0.81 1.21 -6.41
C ALA A 113 0.94 -0.23 -6.96
N VAL A 114 1.40 -1.16 -6.15
CA VAL A 114 1.57 -2.57 -6.52
C VAL A 114 0.22 -3.17 -6.89
N ARG A 115 0.10 -3.58 -8.15
CA ARG A 115 -1.08 -4.28 -8.67
C ARG A 115 -0.83 -5.78 -8.63
N LEU A 116 -1.77 -6.53 -8.06
CA LEU A 116 -1.83 -7.98 -8.12
C LEU A 116 -2.81 -8.41 -9.20
N MET A 117 -2.40 -9.38 -10.00
CA MET A 117 -3.21 -9.93 -11.09
C MET A 117 -3.02 -11.45 -11.15
N PRO A 118 -4.01 -12.25 -10.79
CA PRO A 118 -4.04 -13.64 -11.19
C PRO A 118 -4.21 -13.74 -12.71
N VAL A 119 -3.37 -14.54 -13.34
CA VAL A 119 -3.42 -14.78 -14.78
C VAL A 119 -3.42 -16.29 -15.05
N TYR A 120 -4.00 -16.72 -16.17
CA TYR A 120 -3.88 -18.08 -16.63
C TYR A 120 -2.42 -18.42 -16.90
N ALA A 121 -1.97 -19.57 -16.41
CA ALA A 121 -0.57 -19.96 -16.54
C ALA A 121 -0.16 -20.21 -17.98
N SER A 122 -1.10 -20.69 -18.81
CA SER A 122 -0.88 -21.00 -20.22
C SER A 122 -0.84 -19.78 -21.11
N THR A 123 -1.78 -18.82 -20.93
CA THR A 123 -1.95 -17.68 -21.84
C THR A 123 -1.38 -16.37 -21.30
N GLY A 124 -1.29 -16.23 -19.98
CA GLY A 124 -0.95 -14.95 -19.32
C GLY A 124 -2.11 -13.96 -19.29
N GLU A 125 -3.29 -14.32 -19.78
CA GLU A 125 -4.49 -13.49 -19.70
C GLU A 125 -5.01 -13.38 -18.27
N GLN A 126 -5.54 -12.23 -17.91
CA GLN A 126 -6.07 -12.00 -16.57
C GLN A 126 -7.31 -12.85 -16.30
N ILE A 127 -7.33 -13.51 -15.15
CA ILE A 127 -8.51 -14.26 -14.69
C ILE A 127 -9.50 -13.26 -14.08
N LEU A 128 -10.73 -13.31 -14.53
CA LEU A 128 -11.83 -12.47 -14.03
C LEU A 128 -13.14 -13.27 -14.02
N PRO A 129 -14.03 -13.01 -13.02
CA PRO A 129 -13.87 -12.11 -11.90
C PRO A 129 -12.97 -12.70 -10.80
N VAL A 130 -12.34 -11.82 -10.01
CA VAL A 130 -11.61 -12.18 -8.78
C VAL A 130 -12.01 -11.25 -7.64
N ILE A 131 -11.99 -11.75 -6.41
CA ILE A 131 -12.21 -10.97 -5.21
C ILE A 131 -10.86 -10.88 -4.47
N MET A 132 -10.48 -9.70 -4.03
CA MET A 132 -9.26 -9.46 -3.27
C MET A 132 -9.58 -8.54 -2.09
N ASP A 133 -8.95 -8.77 -0.96
CA ASP A 133 -9.09 -7.90 0.22
C ASP A 133 -8.26 -6.62 0.11
N ASP A 134 -7.21 -6.61 -0.71
CA ASP A 134 -6.40 -5.43 -1.00
C ASP A 134 -5.77 -5.50 -2.41
N ASN A 135 -5.55 -4.32 -3.02
CA ASN A 135 -4.82 -4.18 -4.29
C ASN A 135 -4.33 -2.73 -4.46
N TYR A 136 -3.38 -2.48 -5.36
CA TYR A 136 -2.79 -1.16 -5.59
C TYR A 136 -2.15 -0.52 -4.34
N PHE A 137 -1.62 -1.33 -3.45
CA PHE A 137 -0.95 -0.89 -2.24
C PHE A 137 0.49 -0.44 -2.50
N THR A 138 1.05 0.32 -1.57
CA THR A 138 2.43 0.79 -1.65
C THR A 138 3.26 0.16 -0.53
N LEU A 139 4.46 -0.31 -0.87
CA LEU A 139 5.40 -0.89 0.07
C LEU A 139 6.70 -0.10 0.10
N LEU A 140 7.09 0.37 1.28
CA LEU A 140 8.43 0.87 1.50
C LEU A 140 9.42 -0.29 1.54
N ARG A 141 10.72 0.03 1.51
CA ARG A 141 11.79 -0.97 1.58
C ARG A 141 11.60 -1.91 2.76
N GLY A 142 11.63 -3.21 2.50
CA GLY A 142 11.52 -4.27 3.50
C GLY A 142 10.10 -4.56 3.98
N GLU A 143 9.12 -3.77 3.56
CA GLU A 143 7.74 -3.99 3.97
C GLU A 143 7.10 -5.17 3.25
N THR A 144 6.14 -5.76 3.92
CA THR A 144 5.39 -6.91 3.45
C THR A 144 3.89 -6.66 3.56
N ARG A 145 3.13 -7.01 2.52
CA ARG A 145 1.67 -7.04 2.50
C ARG A 145 1.21 -8.48 2.30
N LYS A 146 0.21 -8.88 3.06
CA LYS A 146 -0.52 -10.12 2.81
C LYS A 146 -1.83 -9.75 2.16
N VAL A 147 -2.22 -10.52 1.15
CA VAL A 147 -3.47 -10.32 0.40
C VAL A 147 -4.11 -11.67 0.17
N ASP A 148 -5.38 -11.77 0.50
CA ASP A 148 -6.20 -12.92 0.21
C ASP A 148 -6.96 -12.68 -1.11
N ILE A 149 -6.87 -13.68 -2.01
CA ILE A 149 -7.44 -13.63 -3.35
C ILE A 149 -8.34 -14.85 -3.53
N GLU A 150 -9.56 -14.62 -3.97
CA GLU A 150 -10.54 -15.66 -4.24
C GLU A 150 -10.85 -15.71 -5.73
N ILE A 151 -10.76 -16.92 -6.31
CA ILE A 151 -11.10 -17.23 -7.69
C ILE A 151 -12.09 -18.38 -7.68
N ASP A 152 -13.16 -18.30 -8.48
CA ASP A 152 -14.02 -19.45 -8.72
C ASP A 152 -13.21 -20.54 -9.46
N GLU A 153 -13.12 -21.75 -8.87
CA GLU A 153 -12.33 -22.85 -9.42
C GLU A 153 -12.77 -23.22 -10.83
N SER A 154 -14.05 -23.05 -11.14
CA SER A 154 -14.60 -23.36 -12.46
C SER A 154 -13.99 -22.50 -13.59
N LEU A 155 -13.48 -21.31 -13.27
CA LEU A 155 -12.80 -20.44 -14.24
C LEU A 155 -11.47 -21.01 -14.70
N LEU A 156 -10.81 -21.82 -13.87
CA LEU A 156 -9.51 -22.39 -14.21
C LEU A 156 -9.63 -23.56 -15.18
N GLY A 157 -10.72 -24.34 -15.11
CA GLY A 157 -10.90 -25.55 -15.92
C GLY A 157 -9.71 -26.52 -15.71
N GLU A 158 -9.01 -26.82 -16.80
CA GLU A 158 -7.79 -27.66 -16.76
C GLU A 158 -6.50 -26.82 -16.62
N ASP A 159 -6.59 -25.50 -16.65
CA ASP A 159 -5.45 -24.60 -16.50
C ASP A 159 -5.15 -24.34 -15.00
N THR A 160 -4.08 -23.66 -14.75
CA THR A 160 -3.70 -23.18 -13.42
C THR A 160 -3.45 -21.68 -13.48
N TYR A 161 -3.13 -21.08 -12.35
CA TYR A 161 -2.88 -19.64 -12.27
C TYR A 161 -1.41 -19.34 -11.99
N LYS A 162 -1.00 -18.14 -12.39
CA LYS A 162 0.16 -17.43 -11.87
C LYS A 162 -0.31 -16.13 -11.24
N LEU A 163 0.32 -15.71 -10.14
CA LEU A 163 0.08 -14.40 -9.57
C LEU A 163 1.18 -13.44 -10.04
N VAL A 164 0.79 -12.45 -10.81
CA VAL A 164 1.66 -11.36 -11.25
C VAL A 164 1.50 -10.21 -10.26
N ALA A 165 2.61 -9.71 -9.74
CA ALA A 165 2.66 -8.49 -8.92
C ALA A 165 3.51 -7.46 -9.67
N ARG A 166 2.92 -6.34 -10.00
CA ARG A 166 3.57 -5.28 -10.77
C ARG A 166 3.42 -3.94 -10.05
N PRO A 167 4.51 -3.32 -9.61
CA PRO A 167 4.49 -1.96 -9.10
C PRO A 167 4.35 -0.99 -10.27
N TYR A 168 3.98 0.26 -10.01
CA TYR A 168 3.99 1.33 -11.01
C TYR A 168 5.41 1.55 -11.59
N ASN A 169 6.41 1.47 -10.74
CA ASN A 169 7.82 1.59 -11.06
C ASN A 169 8.48 0.19 -11.23
N ASP A 170 7.96 -0.57 -12.19
CA ASP A 170 8.47 -1.90 -12.56
C ASP A 170 9.76 -1.79 -13.39
#